data_f14af22a7396d64086f09ec6b98a47e1
#
_entry.id   f14af22a7396d64086f09ec6b98a47e1
#
_cell.length_a   1.000
_cell.length_b   1.000
_cell.length_c   1.000
_cell.angle_alpha   90.00
_cell.angle_beta   90.00
_cell.angle_gamma   90.00
#
_symmetry.space_group_name_H-M   'P 1'
#
loop_
_entity.id
_entity.type
_entity.pdbx_description
1 polymer ?
#
loop_
_entity_poly.entity_id
_entity_poly.type
_entity_poly.pdbx_seq_one_letter_code
_entity_poly.pdbx_strand_id
1 'polypeptide(L)'
;MADSNVCPHAPFKSVPLYSPVVFNRYATRHVFVSDGTDSDVRDRMIMEVGAETDLISLSIGSPAIADKNELHQALFNLLRDARIGIHLYLFGDESFIWTLHALAVAQGLSNEEITLGHSGSRTHQLIYCVHCADLQTQPVRHTVTCQNCGVELEVRAHFSRRLGAYLGVCLNADEPYGRDVA
;
A
#
# COMPACT_ATOMS: atom_id res chain seq x y z
N MET A 1 -8.93 -25.46 -44.05
CA MET A 1 -8.18 -25.76 -42.84
C MET A 1 -7.56 -24.44 -42.40
N ALA A 2 -8.19 -23.78 -41.44
CA ALA A 2 -7.72 -22.51 -40.91
C ALA A 2 -7.15 -22.79 -39.50
N ASP A 3 -5.82 -22.73 -39.41
CA ASP A 3 -5.11 -22.81 -38.15
C ASP A 3 -5.42 -21.55 -37.32
N SER A 4 -6.25 -21.74 -36.30
CA SER A 4 -6.47 -20.74 -35.25
C SER A 4 -5.28 -20.74 -34.30
N ASN A 5 -4.29 -19.96 -34.63
CA ASN A 5 -3.16 -19.69 -33.76
C ASN A 5 -3.61 -18.73 -32.64
N VAL A 6 -4.33 -19.25 -31.65
CA VAL A 6 -4.65 -18.53 -30.41
C VAL A 6 -3.37 -18.48 -29.60
N CYS A 7 -2.70 -17.34 -29.64
CA CYS A 7 -1.58 -17.06 -28.74
C CYS A 7 -2.09 -17.13 -27.30
N PRO A 8 -1.59 -18.03 -26.45
CA PRO A 8 -2.01 -18.08 -25.05
C PRO A 8 -1.39 -16.88 -24.32
N HIS A 9 -2.08 -15.74 -24.34
CA HIS A 9 -1.73 -14.65 -23.45
C HIS A 9 -1.98 -15.11 -22.02
N ALA A 10 -0.91 -15.49 -21.31
CA ALA A 10 -0.98 -15.59 -19.87
C ALA A 10 -1.56 -14.26 -19.34
N PRO A 11 -2.56 -14.28 -18.45
CA PRO A 11 -3.18 -13.06 -17.96
C PRO A 11 -2.10 -12.16 -17.37
N PHE A 12 -2.04 -10.92 -17.86
CA PHE A 12 -1.07 -9.93 -17.42
C PHE A 12 -1.31 -9.66 -15.94
N LYS A 13 -0.40 -10.13 -15.08
CA LYS A 13 -0.46 -9.90 -13.64
C LYS A 13 0.36 -8.65 -13.32
N SER A 14 -0.30 -7.57 -12.92
CA SER A 14 0.32 -6.36 -12.43
C SER A 14 0.17 -6.33 -10.91
N VAL A 15 1.07 -6.99 -10.20
CA VAL A 15 1.10 -7.01 -8.73
C VAL A 15 2.34 -6.27 -8.23
N PRO A 16 2.32 -5.68 -7.03
CA PRO A 16 3.49 -5.05 -6.45
C PRO A 16 4.63 -6.07 -6.29
N LEU A 17 5.84 -5.64 -6.66
CA LEU A 17 7.07 -6.38 -6.38
C LEU A 17 7.85 -5.59 -5.33
N TYR A 18 8.26 -6.27 -4.27
CA TYR A 18 9.02 -5.68 -3.18
C TYR A 18 10.48 -6.15 -3.26
N SER A 19 11.40 -5.20 -3.28
CA SER A 19 12.83 -5.47 -3.22
C SER A 19 13.31 -5.39 -1.77
N PRO A 20 14.46 -6.01 -1.44
CA PRO A 20 15.10 -5.77 -0.15
C PRO A 20 15.28 -4.27 0.09
N VAL A 21 15.00 -3.85 1.32
CA VAL A 21 15.12 -2.44 1.69
C VAL A 21 16.58 -2.06 1.74
N VAL A 22 16.93 -1.00 1.02
CA VAL A 22 18.27 -0.43 0.97
C VAL A 22 18.22 1.00 1.50
N PHE A 23 19.18 1.33 2.34
CA PHE A 23 19.31 2.65 2.91
C PHE A 23 19.83 3.68 1.88
N ASN A 24 19.16 4.83 1.79
CA ASN A 24 19.56 5.92 0.88
C ASN A 24 20.59 6.83 1.55
N ARG A 25 21.88 6.58 1.31
CA ARG A 25 23.00 7.36 1.88
C ARG A 25 23.03 8.85 1.47
N TYR A 26 22.24 9.24 0.49
CA TYR A 26 22.22 10.62 -0.03
C TYR A 26 21.12 11.48 0.60
N ALA A 27 20.20 10.86 1.33
CA ALA A 27 19.19 11.61 2.07
C ALA A 27 19.82 12.31 3.27
N THR A 28 19.33 13.50 3.58
CA THR A 28 19.76 14.29 4.74
C THR A 28 18.87 14.07 5.97
N ARG A 29 17.64 13.58 5.73
CA ARG A 29 16.69 13.20 6.77
C ARG A 29 16.03 11.87 6.42
N HIS A 30 15.97 10.98 7.39
CA HIS A 30 15.38 9.66 7.25
C HIS A 30 14.15 9.54 8.14
N VAL A 31 13.05 9.04 7.59
CA VAL A 31 11.80 8.82 8.32
C VAL A 31 11.42 7.35 8.19
N PHE A 32 11.43 6.63 9.31
CA PHE A 32 10.97 5.25 9.40
C PHE A 32 9.57 5.21 9.94
N VAL A 33 8.69 4.52 9.24
CA VAL A 33 7.29 4.33 9.63
C VAL A 33 6.97 2.86 9.64
N SER A 34 6.47 2.34 10.76
CA SER A 34 6.20 0.92 10.94
C SER A 34 4.84 0.69 11.58
N ASP A 35 4.20 -0.42 11.21
CA ASP A 35 2.98 -0.93 11.85
C ASP A 35 3.28 -1.65 13.20
N GLY A 36 4.53 -1.70 13.62
CA GLY A 36 4.99 -2.34 14.86
C GLY A 36 5.38 -3.81 14.71
N THR A 37 5.24 -4.41 13.52
CA THR A 37 5.54 -5.84 13.33
C THR A 37 7.01 -6.14 12.96
N ASP A 38 7.76 -5.14 12.48
CA ASP A 38 9.10 -5.33 11.89
C ASP A 38 10.23 -4.64 12.68
N SER A 39 10.35 -4.96 13.96
CA SER A 39 11.41 -4.39 14.81
C SER A 39 12.82 -4.67 14.28
N ASP A 40 13.07 -5.90 13.79
CA ASP A 40 14.42 -6.33 13.38
C ASP A 40 14.93 -5.63 12.11
N VAL A 41 14.06 -5.35 11.15
CA VAL A 41 14.42 -4.62 9.92
C VAL A 41 14.72 -3.17 10.26
N ARG A 42 13.86 -2.55 11.07
CA ARG A 42 14.06 -1.19 11.57
C ARG A 42 15.37 -1.06 12.33
N ASP A 43 15.63 -1.96 13.27
CA ASP A 43 16.80 -1.87 14.15
C ASP A 43 18.11 -2.06 13.36
N ARG A 44 18.13 -2.99 12.38
CA ARG A 44 19.28 -3.13 11.47
C ARG A 44 19.51 -1.84 10.67
N MET A 45 18.47 -1.22 10.12
CA MET A 45 18.60 -0.01 9.35
C MET A 45 19.05 1.17 10.22
N ILE A 46 18.55 1.29 11.46
CA ILE A 46 19.00 2.30 12.41
C ILE A 46 20.50 2.14 12.70
N MET A 47 21.01 0.93 12.79
CA MET A 47 22.45 0.68 12.96
C MET A 47 23.27 1.06 11.73
N GLU A 48 22.74 0.91 10.52
CA GLU A 48 23.43 1.30 9.27
C GLU A 48 23.52 2.80 9.07
N VAL A 49 22.53 3.56 9.61
CA VAL A 49 22.43 5.03 9.43
C VAL A 49 23.55 5.77 10.16
N GLY A 50 24.02 5.26 11.28
CA GLY A 50 24.98 5.94 12.15
C GLY A 50 24.34 7.01 13.05
N ALA A 51 25.01 7.32 14.15
CA ALA A 51 24.48 8.15 15.26
C ALA A 51 24.34 9.65 14.92
N GLU A 52 24.93 10.13 13.83
CA GLU A 52 24.89 11.55 13.44
C GLU A 52 23.81 11.88 12.42
N THR A 53 22.98 10.91 12.03
CA THR A 53 21.97 11.09 10.98
C THR A 53 20.65 11.59 11.57
N ASP A 54 20.01 12.55 10.90
CA ASP A 54 18.67 13.04 11.25
C ASP A 54 17.64 11.93 10.96
N LEU A 55 17.32 11.16 12.01
CA LEU A 55 16.47 9.99 11.95
C LEU A 55 15.21 10.19 12.81
N ILE A 56 14.05 10.10 12.18
CA ILE A 56 12.75 10.11 12.84
C ILE A 56 12.13 8.72 12.72
N SER A 57 11.64 8.16 13.83
CA SER A 57 10.93 6.88 13.83
C SER A 57 9.50 7.05 14.32
N LEU A 58 8.53 6.66 13.50
CA LEU A 58 7.11 6.61 13.80
C LEU A 58 6.66 5.15 13.78
N SER A 59 6.19 4.63 14.92
CA SER A 59 5.75 3.23 15.01
C SER A 59 4.47 3.13 15.81
N ILE A 60 3.51 2.35 15.33
CA ILE A 60 2.31 1.99 16.09
C ILE A 60 2.75 1.20 17.32
N GLY A 61 2.13 1.51 18.48
CA GLY A 61 2.48 0.92 19.78
C GLY A 61 3.65 1.62 20.48
N SER A 62 4.20 2.70 19.91
CA SER A 62 5.12 3.58 20.63
C SER A 62 4.35 4.47 21.61
N PRO A 63 5.02 5.04 22.64
CA PRO A 63 4.37 5.92 23.63
C PRO A 63 3.65 7.14 23.02
N ALA A 64 4.08 7.56 21.83
CA ALA A 64 3.56 8.74 21.14
C ALA A 64 2.50 8.41 20.07
N ILE A 65 2.34 7.13 19.71
CA ILE A 65 1.47 6.69 18.58
C ILE A 65 0.80 5.37 18.97
N ALA A 66 -0.44 5.44 19.41
CA ALA A 66 -1.20 4.27 19.85
C ALA A 66 -1.86 3.52 18.69
N ASP A 67 -2.29 4.22 17.65
CA ASP A 67 -3.05 3.64 16.55
C ASP A 67 -2.69 4.19 15.17
N LYS A 68 -3.36 3.64 14.13
CA LYS A 68 -3.15 4.03 12.73
C LYS A 68 -3.54 5.48 12.44
N ASN A 69 -4.54 6.04 13.13
CA ASN A 69 -5.00 7.40 12.90
C ASN A 69 -3.98 8.40 13.43
N GLU A 70 -3.45 8.15 14.63
CA GLU A 70 -2.38 8.97 15.21
C GLU A 70 -1.11 8.92 14.35
N LEU A 71 -0.74 7.71 13.84
CA LEU A 71 0.38 7.55 12.93
C LEU A 71 0.18 8.36 11.65
N HIS A 72 -1.00 8.24 11.05
CA HIS A 72 -1.34 8.96 9.82
C HIS A 72 -1.24 10.48 10.03
N GLN A 73 -1.77 10.99 11.14
CA GLN A 73 -1.72 12.41 11.47
C GLN A 73 -0.28 12.87 11.74
N ALA A 74 0.51 12.08 12.46
CA ALA A 74 1.91 12.38 12.74
C ALA A 74 2.74 12.45 11.45
N LEU A 75 2.57 11.47 10.56
CA LEU A 75 3.24 11.44 9.26
C LEU A 75 2.79 12.61 8.38
N PHE A 76 1.49 12.90 8.31
CA PHE A 76 0.96 14.04 7.56
C PHE A 76 1.59 15.36 8.02
N ASN A 77 1.62 15.62 9.33
CA ASN A 77 2.20 16.84 9.87
C ASN A 77 3.71 16.95 9.59
N LEU A 78 4.44 15.84 9.70
CA LEU A 78 5.87 15.78 9.40
C LEU A 78 6.13 16.09 7.91
N LEU A 79 5.38 15.48 7.01
CA LEU A 79 5.57 15.63 5.57
C LEU A 79 5.14 17.01 5.07
N ARG A 80 4.09 17.61 5.63
CA ARG A 80 3.67 18.98 5.30
C ARG A 80 4.77 20.00 5.48
N ASP A 81 5.61 19.82 6.49
CA ASP A 81 6.71 20.72 6.82
C ASP A 81 8.07 20.21 6.31
N ALA A 82 8.06 19.12 5.50
CA ALA A 82 9.26 18.49 4.99
C ALA A 82 9.99 19.37 3.97
N ARG A 83 11.33 19.22 3.97
CA ARG A 83 12.21 19.89 3.01
C ARG A 83 12.84 18.86 2.08
N ILE A 84 13.44 19.33 0.99
CA ILE A 84 14.23 18.52 0.06
C ILE A 84 15.28 17.73 0.84
N GLY A 85 15.49 16.48 0.47
CA GLY A 85 16.47 15.58 1.08
C GLY A 85 15.89 14.60 2.10
N ILE A 86 14.57 14.58 2.28
CA ILE A 86 13.88 13.55 3.08
C ILE A 86 13.83 12.23 2.30
N HIS A 87 13.98 11.11 3.03
CA HIS A 87 13.69 9.77 2.49
C HIS A 87 12.80 9.01 3.48
N LEU A 88 11.69 8.49 2.97
CA LEU A 88 10.67 7.81 3.74
C LEU A 88 10.78 6.29 3.55
N TYR A 89 10.81 5.55 4.66
CA TYR A 89 10.83 4.08 4.68
C TYR A 89 9.54 3.59 5.35
N LEU A 90 8.72 2.85 4.60
CA LEU A 90 7.43 2.34 5.07
C LEU A 90 7.54 0.83 5.27
N PHE A 91 7.28 0.34 6.50
CA PHE A 91 7.36 -1.06 6.88
C PHE A 91 6.04 -1.58 7.40
N GLY A 92 5.61 -2.73 6.92
CA GLY A 92 4.39 -3.36 7.42
C GLY A 92 3.69 -4.23 6.38
N ASP A 93 2.41 -4.52 6.61
CA ASP A 93 1.60 -5.24 5.65
C ASP A 93 1.33 -4.40 4.38
N GLU A 94 0.90 -5.06 3.30
CA GLU A 94 0.69 -4.42 2.00
C GLU A 94 -0.32 -3.25 2.08
N SER A 95 -1.40 -3.41 2.83
CA SER A 95 -2.42 -2.37 2.95
C SER A 95 -1.91 -1.14 3.70
N PHE A 96 -1.10 -1.35 4.73
CA PHE A 96 -0.49 -0.29 5.52
C PHE A 96 0.50 0.53 4.69
N ILE A 97 1.47 -0.13 4.05
CA ILE A 97 2.51 0.58 3.29
C ILE A 97 1.93 1.37 2.11
N TRP A 98 0.91 0.84 1.42
CA TRP A 98 0.32 1.56 0.29
C TRP A 98 -0.61 2.70 0.70
N THR A 99 -1.28 2.59 1.84
CA THR A 99 -2.05 3.71 2.42
C THR A 99 -1.13 4.89 2.74
N LEU A 100 0.01 4.63 3.37
CA LEU A 100 0.97 5.67 3.73
C LEU A 100 1.77 6.18 2.52
N HIS A 101 2.04 5.31 1.53
CA HIS A 101 2.62 5.72 0.25
C HIS A 101 1.72 6.74 -0.46
N ALA A 102 0.41 6.46 -0.55
CA ALA A 102 -0.55 7.40 -1.16
C ALA A 102 -0.57 8.75 -0.43
N LEU A 103 -0.51 8.74 0.92
CA LEU A 103 -0.38 9.95 1.71
C LEU A 103 0.91 10.71 1.37
N ALA A 104 2.05 10.03 1.33
CA ALA A 104 3.35 10.65 1.07
C ALA A 104 3.42 11.29 -0.32
N VAL A 105 2.92 10.59 -1.34
CA VAL A 105 2.82 11.14 -2.71
C VAL A 105 1.88 12.35 -2.76
N ALA A 106 0.75 12.31 -2.05
CA ALA A 106 -0.16 13.46 -1.95
C ALA A 106 0.47 14.67 -1.25
N GLN A 107 1.46 14.45 -0.36
CA GLN A 107 2.26 15.51 0.27
C GLN A 107 3.46 15.95 -0.58
N GLY A 108 3.64 15.38 -1.77
CA GLY A 108 4.64 15.81 -2.76
C GLY A 108 5.91 15.00 -2.81
N LEU A 109 6.04 13.89 -2.08
CA LEU A 109 7.18 12.99 -2.24
C LEU A 109 7.11 12.26 -3.57
N SER A 110 8.26 12.11 -4.21
CA SER A 110 8.42 11.25 -5.39
C SER A 110 8.54 9.77 -4.99
N ASN A 111 8.32 8.86 -5.94
CA ASN A 111 8.49 7.43 -5.67
C ASN A 111 9.93 7.06 -5.31
N GLU A 112 10.90 7.83 -5.78
CA GLU A 112 12.33 7.63 -5.51
C GLU A 112 12.72 8.03 -4.07
N GLU A 113 11.90 8.86 -3.43
CA GLU A 113 12.06 9.27 -2.04
C GLU A 113 11.33 8.34 -1.05
N ILE A 114 10.69 7.28 -1.56
CA ILE A 114 9.92 6.33 -0.75
C ILE A 114 10.44 4.91 -0.96
N THR A 115 10.82 4.25 0.12
CA THR A 115 11.17 2.82 0.12
C THR A 115 10.10 2.02 0.83
N LEU A 116 9.62 0.95 0.17
CA LEU A 116 8.59 0.06 0.70
C LEU A 116 9.21 -1.23 1.21
N GLY A 117 9.08 -1.50 2.50
CA GLY A 117 9.47 -2.74 3.16
C GLY A 117 8.22 -3.56 3.50
N HIS A 118 8.00 -4.66 2.79
CA HIS A 118 6.86 -5.54 3.02
C HIS A 118 7.20 -6.62 4.06
N SER A 119 6.36 -6.75 5.09
CA SER A 119 6.57 -7.69 6.21
C SER A 119 6.42 -9.18 5.84
N GLY A 120 5.98 -9.46 4.61
CA GLY A 120 5.62 -10.82 4.18
C GLY A 120 4.19 -11.22 4.59
N SER A 121 3.55 -10.49 5.49
CA SER A 121 2.16 -10.72 5.89
C SER A 121 1.21 -10.03 4.92
N ARG A 122 0.24 -10.79 4.39
CA ARG A 122 -0.81 -10.29 3.51
C ARG A 122 -2.16 -10.78 4.00
N THR A 123 -2.63 -10.17 5.08
CA THR A 123 -3.94 -10.52 5.67
C THR A 123 -5.06 -9.67 5.08
N HIS A 124 -4.76 -8.43 4.74
CA HIS A 124 -5.69 -7.47 4.14
C HIS A 124 -5.13 -6.88 2.86
N GLN A 125 -6.00 -6.39 2.01
CA GLN A 125 -5.67 -5.72 0.75
C GLN A 125 -6.58 -4.51 0.55
N LEU A 126 -6.04 -3.46 -0.06
CA LEU A 126 -6.83 -2.33 -0.54
C LEU A 126 -7.46 -2.70 -1.87
N ILE A 127 -8.76 -2.46 -1.99
CA ILE A 127 -9.56 -2.75 -3.19
C ILE A 127 -10.25 -1.46 -3.62
N TYR A 128 -10.08 -1.12 -4.88
CA TYR A 128 -10.82 -0.06 -5.54
C TYR A 128 -12.02 -0.68 -6.27
N CYS A 129 -13.22 -0.34 -5.84
CA CYS A 129 -14.44 -0.75 -6.50
C CYS A 129 -14.64 0.05 -7.79
N VAL A 130 -14.57 -0.59 -8.96
CA VAL A 130 -14.75 0.11 -10.24
C VAL A 130 -16.18 0.56 -10.48
N HIS A 131 -17.18 0.00 -9.74
CA HIS A 131 -18.58 0.34 -9.86
C HIS A 131 -18.93 1.68 -9.18
N CYS A 132 -18.45 1.90 -7.95
CA CYS A 132 -18.79 3.11 -7.18
C CYS A 132 -17.59 4.00 -6.83
N ALA A 133 -16.39 3.65 -7.33
CA ALA A 133 -15.14 4.36 -7.09
C ALA A 133 -14.70 4.41 -5.61
N ASP A 134 -15.25 3.55 -4.76
CA ASP A 134 -14.87 3.47 -3.36
C ASP A 134 -13.56 2.70 -3.16
N LEU A 135 -12.75 3.15 -2.20
CA LEU A 135 -11.48 2.53 -1.81
C LEU A 135 -11.63 1.95 -0.41
N GLN A 136 -11.51 0.63 -0.27
CA GLN A 136 -11.80 -0.08 0.96
C GLN A 136 -10.75 -1.14 1.28
N THR A 137 -10.50 -1.35 2.58
CA THR A 137 -9.64 -2.45 3.05
C THR A 137 -10.49 -3.68 3.32
N GLN A 138 -10.12 -4.81 2.71
CA GLN A 138 -10.80 -6.09 2.83
C GLN A 138 -9.80 -7.22 3.12
N PRO A 139 -10.21 -8.32 3.77
CA PRO A 139 -9.41 -9.52 3.83
C PRO A 139 -9.01 -10.00 2.43
N VAL A 140 -7.84 -10.63 2.30
CA VAL A 140 -7.36 -11.17 1.02
C VAL A 140 -8.27 -12.31 0.57
N ARG A 141 -9.13 -12.02 -0.41
CA ARG A 141 -10.05 -12.97 -1.05
C ARG A 141 -10.15 -12.67 -2.53
N HIS A 142 -10.51 -13.69 -3.32
CA HIS A 142 -10.74 -13.54 -4.75
C HIS A 142 -12.05 -12.79 -5.05
N THR A 143 -13.06 -12.99 -4.21
CA THR A 143 -14.37 -12.32 -4.32
C THR A 143 -14.71 -11.66 -3.00
N VAL A 144 -15.20 -10.43 -3.05
CA VAL A 144 -15.64 -9.64 -1.89
C VAL A 144 -16.89 -8.84 -2.23
N THR A 145 -17.68 -8.50 -1.22
CA THR A 145 -18.79 -7.56 -1.37
C THR A 145 -18.32 -6.14 -1.10
N CYS A 146 -18.62 -5.20 -1.99
CA CYS A 146 -18.31 -3.80 -1.77
C CYS A 146 -19.07 -3.25 -0.56
N GLN A 147 -18.35 -2.66 0.38
CA GLN A 147 -18.95 -2.12 1.62
C GLN A 147 -19.82 -0.88 1.36
N ASN A 148 -19.57 -0.17 0.26
CA ASN A 148 -20.30 1.05 -0.08
C ASN A 148 -21.54 0.76 -0.95
N CYS A 149 -21.40 0.01 -2.05
CA CYS A 149 -22.50 -0.18 -2.99
C CYS A 149 -23.15 -1.58 -2.97
N GLY A 150 -22.62 -2.51 -2.16
CA GLY A 150 -23.17 -3.86 -2.01
C GLY A 150 -22.89 -4.83 -3.20
N VAL A 151 -22.26 -4.36 -4.27
CA VAL A 151 -21.95 -5.18 -5.46
C VAL A 151 -20.89 -6.23 -5.12
N GLU A 152 -21.07 -7.47 -5.61
CA GLU A 152 -20.03 -8.49 -5.56
C GLU A 152 -18.92 -8.18 -6.55
N LEU A 153 -17.69 -8.17 -6.05
CA LEU A 153 -16.48 -7.82 -6.79
C LEU A 153 -15.56 -9.03 -6.94
N GLU A 154 -15.10 -9.29 -8.15
CA GLU A 154 -13.92 -10.11 -8.38
C GLU A 154 -12.68 -9.24 -8.24
N VAL A 155 -11.77 -9.63 -7.35
CA VAL A 155 -10.50 -8.91 -7.13
C VAL A 155 -9.48 -9.40 -8.16
N ARG A 156 -9.15 -8.53 -9.09
CA ARG A 156 -8.20 -8.84 -10.17
C ARG A 156 -6.76 -8.80 -9.67
N ALA A 157 -5.91 -9.66 -10.22
CA ALA A 157 -4.46 -9.58 -10.06
C ALA A 157 -3.88 -8.40 -10.86
N HIS A 158 -4.53 -7.26 -10.72
CA HIS A 158 -4.19 -5.98 -11.33
C HIS A 158 -4.16 -4.90 -10.25
N PHE A 159 -2.95 -4.46 -9.92
CA PHE A 159 -2.70 -3.44 -8.90
C PHE A 159 -2.44 -2.09 -9.53
N SER A 160 -3.17 -1.09 -9.10
CA SER A 160 -2.94 0.30 -9.48
C SER A 160 -2.00 0.96 -8.47
N ARG A 161 -0.75 1.22 -8.85
CA ARG A 161 0.20 1.93 -7.98
C ARG A 161 -0.29 3.34 -7.62
N ARG A 162 -1.02 4.00 -8.52
CA ARG A 162 -1.59 5.33 -8.27
C ARG A 162 -2.64 5.32 -7.16
N LEU A 163 -3.45 4.25 -7.10
CA LEU A 163 -4.49 4.10 -6.08
C LEU A 163 -3.98 3.36 -4.84
N GLY A 164 -2.84 2.68 -4.94
CA GLY A 164 -2.35 1.78 -3.91
C GLY A 164 -3.26 0.56 -3.71
N ALA A 165 -4.02 0.14 -4.73
CA ALA A 165 -5.10 -0.83 -4.57
C ALA A 165 -5.23 -1.79 -5.74
N TYR A 166 -5.79 -2.97 -5.46
CA TYR A 166 -6.26 -3.92 -6.46
C TYR A 166 -7.59 -3.45 -7.05
N LEU A 167 -7.84 -3.77 -8.32
CA LEU A 167 -9.11 -3.47 -8.96
C LEU A 167 -10.14 -4.56 -8.61
N GLY A 168 -11.25 -4.14 -8.00
CA GLY A 168 -12.44 -4.95 -7.81
C GLY A 168 -13.44 -4.67 -8.92
N VAL A 169 -13.64 -5.64 -9.83
CA VAL A 169 -14.60 -5.54 -10.93
C VAL A 169 -15.87 -6.27 -10.57
N CYS A 170 -17.01 -5.78 -11.03
CA CYS A 170 -18.29 -6.44 -10.81
C CYS A 170 -18.25 -7.89 -11.31
N LEU A 171 -18.59 -8.85 -10.45
CA LEU A 171 -18.58 -10.28 -10.77
C LEU A 171 -19.61 -10.62 -11.83
N ASN A 172 -20.79 -9.98 -11.74
CA ASN A 172 -21.87 -10.09 -12.74
C ASN A 172 -22.25 -8.69 -13.23
N ALA A 173 -21.59 -8.23 -14.29
CA ALA A 173 -21.76 -6.87 -14.80
C ALA A 173 -23.18 -6.62 -15.38
N ASP A 174 -23.85 -7.68 -15.84
CA ASP A 174 -25.19 -7.58 -16.41
C ASP A 174 -26.28 -7.49 -15.32
N GLU A 175 -25.99 -8.00 -14.12
CA GLU A 175 -26.92 -8.02 -12.98
C GLU A 175 -26.14 -7.69 -11.68
N PRO A 176 -25.62 -6.47 -11.52
CA PRO A 176 -24.67 -6.13 -10.44
C PRO A 176 -25.26 -6.26 -9.03
N TYR A 177 -26.56 -6.15 -8.88
CA TYR A 177 -27.27 -6.27 -7.60
C TYR A 177 -28.02 -7.60 -7.44
N GLY A 178 -27.80 -8.55 -8.36
CA GLY A 178 -28.60 -9.79 -8.45
C GLY A 178 -29.97 -9.55 -9.08
N ARG A 179 -30.67 -10.64 -9.37
CA ARG A 179 -32.09 -10.52 -9.78
C ARG A 179 -32.91 -10.21 -8.54
N ASP A 180 -33.62 -9.10 -8.57
CA ASP A 180 -34.75 -8.92 -7.66
C ASP A 180 -35.71 -10.08 -7.89
N VAL A 181 -35.75 -11.01 -6.94
CA VAL A 181 -36.77 -12.06 -6.93
C VAL A 181 -38.08 -11.36 -6.57
N ALA A 182 -38.81 -10.99 -7.58
CA ALA A 182 -40.18 -10.45 -7.44
C ALA A 182 -41.14 -11.52 -6.89
#